data_d971124505f222984d98b4d779a696f9
#
_entry.id   d971124505f222984d98b4d779a696f9
#
_cell.length_a   1.000
_cell.length_b   1.000
_cell.length_c   1.000
_cell.angle_alpha   90.00
_cell.angle_beta   90.00
_cell.angle_gamma   90.00
#
_symmetry.space_group_name_H-M   'P 1'
#
loop_
_entity.id
_entity.type
_entity.pdbx_description
1 polymer ?
#
loop_
_entity_poly.entity_id
_entity_poly.type
_entity_poly.pdbx_seq_one_letter_code
_entity_poly.pdbx_strand_id
1 'polypeptide(L)'
;WAAGIIMLGTFIKIYPIVGLAFFFFSRQKVRLLASCLFWGLVCFVIPVLYTPGFEYVISQYIDWFERLKVKNMLNMFADPQNISLLGVVRKISGNAEYSDMWLIIPGLILFCIPYLRISQYKYPAFRFMLLANVLLFVVLFSTGSEASGYIIAMIGVAIWYICSVSPHKKYTYWLWIATLVIVGLSTTELVPSIVRNGLIRPYVIKAW
;
A
#
# COMPACT_ATOMS: atom_id res chain seq x y z
N TRP A 1 14.45 1.91 -17.40
CA TRP A 1 13.14 2.57 -17.28
C TRP A 1 12.44 2.21 -15.97
N ALA A 2 12.34 0.92 -15.59
CA ALA A 2 11.60 0.51 -14.36
C ALA A 2 12.10 1.25 -13.10
N ALA A 3 13.43 1.31 -12.90
CA ALA A 3 14.03 2.02 -11.77
C ALA A 3 13.64 3.51 -11.72
N GLY A 4 13.68 4.18 -12.88
CA GLY A 4 13.30 5.59 -12.97
C GLY A 4 11.84 5.83 -12.60
N ILE A 5 10.93 4.97 -13.07
CA ILE A 5 9.49 5.06 -12.74
C ILE A 5 9.25 4.79 -11.25
N ILE A 6 9.93 3.79 -10.67
CA ILE A 6 9.83 3.48 -9.23
C ILE A 6 10.30 4.68 -8.41
N MET A 7 11.48 5.23 -8.71
CA MET A 7 12.04 6.35 -7.93
C MET A 7 11.22 7.62 -8.10
N LEU A 8 10.88 8.02 -9.33
CA LEU A 8 10.04 9.19 -9.58
C LEU A 8 8.70 9.07 -8.85
N GLY A 9 8.05 7.92 -8.99
CA GLY A 9 6.80 7.65 -8.27
C GLY A 9 6.97 7.72 -6.75
N THR A 10 8.09 7.23 -6.21
CA THR A 10 8.39 7.26 -4.76
C THR A 10 8.54 8.68 -4.23
N PHE A 11 9.16 9.59 -5.00
CA PHE A 11 9.26 11.01 -4.63
C PHE A 11 7.92 11.76 -4.72
N ILE A 12 6.99 11.29 -5.56
CA ILE A 12 5.62 11.84 -5.60
C ILE A 12 4.78 11.25 -4.45
N LYS A 13 4.84 9.94 -4.25
CA LYS A 13 4.13 9.22 -3.20
C LYS A 13 4.92 7.96 -2.85
N ILE A 14 5.17 7.72 -1.57
CA ILE A 14 6.08 6.66 -1.09
C ILE A 14 5.72 5.25 -1.61
N TYR A 15 4.46 4.98 -1.91
CA TYR A 15 3.97 3.64 -2.30
C TYR A 15 4.72 2.95 -3.44
N PRO A 16 5.13 3.61 -4.55
CA PRO A 16 5.84 2.95 -5.65
C PRO A 16 7.15 2.28 -5.28
N ILE A 17 7.75 2.59 -4.12
CA ILE A 17 8.96 1.91 -3.62
C ILE A 17 8.75 0.39 -3.47
N VAL A 18 7.49 -0.05 -3.26
CA VAL A 18 7.15 -1.48 -3.20
C VAL A 18 7.39 -2.21 -4.52
N GLY A 19 7.60 -1.50 -5.62
CA GLY A 19 8.09 -2.08 -6.87
C GLY A 19 9.42 -2.83 -6.70
N LEU A 20 10.21 -2.48 -5.66
CA LEU A 20 11.42 -3.22 -5.28
C LEU A 20 11.12 -4.64 -4.77
N ALA A 21 9.89 -4.95 -4.39
CA ALA A 21 9.46 -6.32 -4.08
C ALA A 21 9.71 -7.30 -5.24
N PHE A 22 9.80 -6.77 -6.48
CA PHE A 22 10.12 -7.56 -7.68
C PHE A 22 11.63 -7.69 -7.98
N PHE A 23 12.48 -7.18 -7.09
CA PHE A 23 13.93 -7.24 -7.23
C PHE A 23 14.45 -8.66 -7.51
N PHE A 24 13.92 -9.67 -6.82
CA PHE A 24 14.35 -11.06 -6.96
C PHE A 24 14.09 -11.63 -8.36
N PHE A 25 13.12 -11.09 -9.10
CA PHE A 25 12.80 -11.51 -10.48
C PHE A 25 13.64 -10.79 -11.53
N SER A 26 14.42 -9.77 -11.14
CA SER A 26 15.31 -9.08 -12.07
C SER A 26 16.48 -9.98 -12.48
N ARG A 27 16.73 -10.07 -13.79
CA ARG A 27 17.92 -10.75 -14.32
C ARG A 27 19.20 -9.99 -14.03
N GLN A 28 19.12 -8.67 -13.90
CA GLN A 28 20.25 -7.76 -13.67
C GLN A 28 20.06 -7.00 -12.35
N LYS A 29 20.19 -7.74 -11.24
CA LYS A 29 19.91 -7.21 -9.88
C LYS A 29 20.77 -5.98 -9.53
N VAL A 30 22.09 -6.08 -9.76
CA VAL A 30 23.03 -4.99 -9.48
C VAL A 30 22.71 -3.76 -10.32
N ARG A 31 22.43 -3.95 -11.61
CA ARG A 31 22.06 -2.85 -12.51
C ARG A 31 20.75 -2.19 -12.09
N LEU A 32 19.78 -2.97 -11.60
CA LEU A 32 18.52 -2.44 -11.09
C LEU A 32 18.78 -1.55 -9.86
N LEU A 33 19.55 -2.03 -8.87
CA LEU A 33 19.90 -1.25 -7.68
C LEU A 33 20.68 0.01 -8.04
N ALA A 34 21.73 -0.11 -8.85
CA ALA A 34 22.50 1.04 -9.29
C ALA A 34 21.63 2.08 -10.03
N SER A 35 20.70 1.60 -10.87
CA SER A 35 19.73 2.50 -11.53
C SER A 35 18.75 3.13 -10.57
N CYS A 36 18.30 2.43 -9.51
CA CYS A 36 17.45 3.02 -8.48
C CYS A 36 18.21 4.07 -7.68
N LEU A 37 19.45 3.81 -7.30
CA LEU A 37 20.30 4.80 -6.61
C LEU A 37 20.54 6.03 -7.49
N PHE A 38 20.88 5.83 -8.76
CA PHE A 38 21.06 6.92 -9.72
C PHE A 38 19.81 7.78 -9.85
N TRP A 39 18.66 7.17 -10.13
CA TRP A 39 17.39 7.92 -10.28
C TRP A 39 16.90 8.51 -8.97
N GLY A 40 17.16 7.85 -7.83
CA GLY A 40 16.88 8.41 -6.52
C GLY A 40 17.68 9.67 -6.27
N LEU A 41 18.99 9.65 -6.57
CA LEU A 41 19.86 10.84 -6.47
C LEU A 41 19.40 11.96 -7.41
N VAL A 42 19.08 11.63 -8.66
CA VAL A 42 18.56 12.61 -9.64
C VAL A 42 17.29 13.26 -9.10
N CYS A 43 16.29 12.47 -8.66
CA CYS A 43 15.04 13.01 -8.12
C CYS A 43 15.25 13.84 -6.85
N PHE A 44 16.24 13.48 -6.01
CA PHE A 44 16.59 14.22 -4.80
C PHE A 44 17.24 15.58 -5.12
N VAL A 45 18.07 15.65 -6.16
CA VAL A 45 18.84 16.85 -6.50
C VAL A 45 18.08 17.78 -7.45
N ILE A 46 17.18 17.29 -8.29
CA ILE A 46 16.42 18.11 -9.25
C ILE A 46 15.83 19.40 -8.65
N PRO A 47 15.24 19.40 -7.43
CA PRO A 47 14.69 20.61 -6.84
C PRO A 47 15.72 21.75 -6.67
N VAL A 48 17.01 21.42 -6.54
CA VAL A 48 18.07 22.44 -6.41
C VAL A 48 18.12 23.38 -7.62
N LEU A 49 17.72 22.89 -8.81
CA LEU A 49 17.70 23.69 -10.04
C LEU A 49 16.67 24.84 -10.02
N TYR A 50 15.68 24.74 -9.13
CA TYR A 50 14.54 25.67 -9.05
C TYR A 50 14.45 26.39 -7.69
N THR A 51 15.47 26.21 -6.83
CA THR A 51 15.49 26.74 -5.46
C THR A 51 16.78 27.54 -5.21
N PRO A 52 16.84 28.33 -4.11
CA PRO A 52 18.02 29.17 -3.82
C PRO A 52 19.33 28.41 -3.58
N GLY A 53 19.27 27.08 -3.38
CA GLY A 53 20.46 26.27 -3.18
C GLY A 53 20.19 24.94 -2.46
N PHE A 54 21.26 24.18 -2.29
CA PHE A 54 21.21 22.83 -1.71
C PHE A 54 20.75 22.83 -0.25
N GLU A 55 21.20 23.79 0.56
CA GLU A 55 20.81 23.90 1.97
C GLU A 55 19.30 24.12 2.12
N TYR A 56 18.72 24.94 1.24
CA TYR A 56 17.28 25.14 1.21
C TYR A 56 16.53 23.83 0.92
N VAL A 57 16.99 23.06 -0.06
CA VAL A 57 16.37 21.76 -0.39
C VAL A 57 16.44 20.79 0.79
N ILE A 58 17.57 20.72 1.49
CA ILE A 58 17.72 19.89 2.69
C ILE A 58 16.74 20.33 3.78
N SER A 59 16.62 21.65 4.04
CA SER A 59 15.67 22.14 5.05
C SER A 59 14.23 21.76 4.68
N GLN A 60 13.85 21.84 3.39
CA GLN A 60 12.52 21.42 2.94
C GLN A 60 12.26 19.92 3.12
N TYR A 61 13.26 19.06 2.95
CA TYR A 61 13.10 17.63 3.22
C TYR A 61 12.96 17.34 4.71
N ILE A 62 13.68 18.07 5.58
CA ILE A 62 13.53 17.95 7.04
C ILE A 62 12.12 18.39 7.45
N ASP A 63 11.68 19.56 6.99
CA ASP A 63 10.32 20.09 7.27
C ASP A 63 9.24 19.14 6.76
N TRP A 64 9.43 18.57 5.57
CA TRP A 64 8.50 17.58 5.01
C TRP A 64 8.40 16.33 5.88
N PHE A 65 9.52 15.82 6.38
CA PHE A 65 9.56 14.66 7.27
C PHE A 65 8.86 14.93 8.60
N GLU A 66 9.07 16.11 9.19
CA GLU A 66 8.35 16.53 10.41
C GLU A 66 6.83 16.64 10.16
N ARG A 67 6.43 17.23 9.04
CA ARG A 67 5.02 17.30 8.64
C ARG A 67 4.40 15.93 8.42
N LEU A 68 5.15 14.95 7.90
CA LEU A 68 4.65 13.57 7.77
C LEU A 68 4.40 12.93 9.13
N LYS A 69 5.28 13.15 10.13
CA LYS A 69 5.07 12.67 11.50
C LYS A 69 3.79 13.26 12.11
N VAL A 70 3.63 14.59 12.02
CA VAL A 70 2.43 15.27 12.52
C VAL A 70 1.18 14.76 11.81
N LYS A 71 1.21 14.65 10.49
CA LYS A 71 0.09 14.13 9.71
C LYS A 71 -0.26 12.69 10.09
N ASN A 72 0.73 11.84 10.34
CA ASN A 72 0.49 10.47 10.78
C ASN A 72 -0.23 10.43 12.14
N MET A 73 0.17 11.27 13.08
CA MET A 73 -0.52 11.38 14.38
C MET A 73 -1.96 11.84 14.22
N LEU A 74 -2.22 12.87 13.41
CA LEU A 74 -3.56 13.37 13.14
C LEU A 74 -4.46 12.33 12.46
N ASN A 75 -3.89 11.50 11.60
CA ASN A 75 -4.62 10.48 10.85
C ASN A 75 -5.01 9.26 11.69
N MET A 76 -4.39 9.03 12.86
CA MET A 76 -4.56 7.81 13.63
C MET A 76 -6.02 7.44 13.92
N PHE A 77 -6.84 8.43 14.30
CA PHE A 77 -8.25 8.26 14.64
C PHE A 77 -9.19 8.99 13.67
N ALA A 78 -8.68 9.64 12.65
CA ALA A 78 -9.50 10.37 11.69
C ALA A 78 -10.40 9.39 10.90
N ASP A 79 -11.71 9.66 10.88
CA ASP A 79 -12.70 8.80 10.22
C ASP A 79 -12.47 8.57 8.73
N PRO A 80 -12.10 9.59 7.92
CA PRO A 80 -11.86 9.39 6.49
C PRO A 80 -10.49 8.80 6.16
N GLN A 81 -9.62 8.64 7.15
CA GLN A 81 -8.23 8.20 6.99
C GLN A 81 -7.93 6.98 7.85
N ASN A 82 -6.74 6.41 7.65
CA ASN A 82 -6.32 5.17 8.31
C ASN A 82 -7.32 4.02 8.11
N ILE A 83 -7.83 3.91 6.87
CA ILE A 83 -8.67 2.78 6.46
C ILE A 83 -7.72 1.62 6.12
N SER A 84 -7.24 0.92 7.15
CA SER A 84 -6.24 -0.15 7.06
C SER A 84 -6.44 -1.14 8.21
N LEU A 85 -5.75 -2.27 8.18
CA LEU A 85 -5.74 -3.20 9.32
C LEU A 85 -5.19 -2.53 10.59
N LEU A 86 -4.22 -1.63 10.45
CA LEU A 86 -3.68 -0.83 11.56
C LEU A 86 -4.77 0.07 12.15
N GLY A 87 -5.57 0.70 11.27
CA GLY A 87 -6.70 1.53 11.65
C GLY A 87 -7.84 0.75 12.32
N VAL A 88 -8.12 -0.47 11.85
CA VAL A 88 -9.10 -1.37 12.49
C VAL A 88 -8.74 -1.60 13.94
N VAL A 89 -7.52 -2.09 14.21
CA VAL A 89 -7.10 -2.39 15.58
C VAL A 89 -7.09 -1.14 16.44
N ARG A 90 -6.57 -0.03 15.94
CA ARG A 90 -6.47 1.23 16.69
C ARG A 90 -7.84 1.80 17.04
N LYS A 91 -8.77 1.85 16.09
CA LYS A 91 -10.12 2.39 16.33
C LYS A 91 -10.95 1.48 17.23
N ILE A 92 -10.83 0.16 17.11
CA ILE A 92 -11.55 -0.78 17.98
C ILE A 92 -10.98 -0.80 19.39
N SER A 93 -9.64 -0.77 19.54
CA SER A 93 -9.02 -0.76 20.88
C SER A 93 -9.09 0.59 21.59
N GLY A 94 -9.27 1.69 20.84
CA GLY A 94 -9.22 3.06 21.38
C GLY A 94 -7.84 3.47 21.92
N ASN A 95 -6.80 2.66 21.69
CA ASN A 95 -5.47 2.87 22.26
C ASN A 95 -4.57 3.68 21.31
N ALA A 96 -4.26 4.91 21.71
CA ALA A 96 -3.35 5.80 20.96
C ALA A 96 -1.90 5.35 21.02
N GLU A 97 -1.49 4.70 22.11
CA GLU A 97 -0.10 4.26 22.34
C GLU A 97 0.21 2.90 21.69
N TYR A 98 -0.80 2.27 21.07
CA TYR A 98 -0.61 1.01 20.37
C TYR A 98 0.43 1.15 19.25
N SER A 99 1.46 0.32 19.31
CA SER A 99 2.49 0.29 18.25
C SER A 99 2.02 -0.51 17.05
N ASP A 100 1.96 0.13 15.88
CA ASP A 100 1.62 -0.53 14.61
C ASP A 100 2.59 -1.67 14.25
N MET A 101 3.79 -1.72 14.85
CA MET A 101 4.78 -2.78 14.62
C MET A 101 4.25 -4.17 15.00
N TRP A 102 3.34 -4.26 15.98
CA TRP A 102 2.70 -5.52 16.35
C TRP A 102 1.90 -6.18 15.23
N LEU A 103 1.40 -5.38 14.27
CA LEU A 103 0.73 -5.89 13.07
C LEU A 103 1.65 -5.89 11.86
N ILE A 104 2.50 -4.87 11.71
CA ILE A 104 3.39 -4.74 10.55
C ILE A 104 4.37 -5.91 10.49
N ILE A 105 4.97 -6.30 11.61
CA ILE A 105 5.96 -7.38 11.62
C ILE A 105 5.35 -8.73 11.20
N PRO A 106 4.27 -9.24 11.81
CA PRO A 106 3.63 -10.47 11.34
C PRO A 106 3.09 -10.33 9.91
N GLY A 107 2.52 -9.17 9.55
CA GLY A 107 2.08 -8.90 8.19
C GLY A 107 3.21 -8.99 7.17
N LEU A 108 4.40 -8.43 7.48
CA LEU A 108 5.58 -8.50 6.64
C LEU A 108 6.11 -9.94 6.53
N ILE A 109 6.09 -10.71 7.62
CA ILE A 109 6.45 -12.13 7.59
C ILE A 109 5.54 -12.88 6.63
N LEU A 110 4.21 -12.73 6.77
CA LEU A 110 3.23 -13.36 5.87
C LEU A 110 3.43 -12.91 4.41
N PHE A 111 3.70 -11.63 4.20
CA PHE A 111 4.00 -11.07 2.88
C PHE A 111 5.24 -11.71 2.25
N CYS A 112 6.26 -12.02 3.05
CA CYS A 112 7.52 -12.59 2.57
C CYS A 112 7.46 -14.10 2.31
N ILE A 113 6.51 -14.85 2.91
CA ILE A 113 6.40 -16.31 2.72
C ILE A 113 6.38 -16.74 1.25
N PRO A 114 5.62 -16.09 0.32
CA PRO A 114 5.63 -16.47 -1.08
C PRO A 114 7.01 -16.45 -1.74
N TYR A 115 7.93 -15.58 -1.27
CA TYR A 115 9.29 -15.49 -1.83
C TYR A 115 10.13 -16.74 -1.58
N LEU A 116 9.78 -17.55 -0.60
CA LEU A 116 10.46 -18.84 -0.34
C LEU A 116 10.18 -19.87 -1.44
N ARG A 117 9.13 -19.66 -2.26
CA ARG A 117 8.76 -20.53 -3.37
C ARG A 117 9.56 -20.25 -4.63
N ILE A 118 10.89 -20.32 -4.55
CA ILE A 118 11.84 -19.99 -5.65
C ILE A 118 11.52 -20.78 -6.93
N SER A 119 11.12 -22.06 -6.81
CA SER A 119 10.73 -22.90 -7.95
C SER A 119 9.56 -22.34 -8.77
N GLN A 120 8.71 -21.50 -8.15
CA GLN A 120 7.56 -20.89 -8.81
C GLN A 120 7.91 -19.60 -9.59
N TYR A 121 9.09 -19.03 -9.41
CA TYR A 121 9.49 -17.76 -10.02
C TYR A 121 9.45 -17.76 -11.56
N LYS A 122 9.56 -18.93 -12.18
CA LYS A 122 9.45 -19.09 -13.63
C LYS A 122 8.04 -18.90 -14.19
N TYR A 123 7.01 -19.07 -13.35
CA TYR A 123 5.60 -19.02 -13.79
C TYR A 123 5.05 -17.59 -13.74
N PRO A 124 4.50 -17.05 -14.86
CA PRO A 124 3.89 -15.72 -14.87
C PRO A 124 2.75 -15.57 -13.86
N ALA A 125 1.89 -16.57 -13.72
CA ALA A 125 0.77 -16.55 -12.77
C ALA A 125 1.25 -16.33 -11.33
N PHE A 126 2.37 -16.93 -10.92
CA PHE A 126 2.96 -16.69 -9.61
C PHE A 126 3.38 -15.23 -9.42
N ARG A 127 3.99 -14.62 -10.46
CA ARG A 127 4.40 -13.22 -10.40
C ARG A 127 3.20 -12.27 -10.33
N PHE A 128 2.11 -12.58 -11.03
CA PHE A 128 0.86 -11.83 -10.91
C PHE A 128 0.22 -11.99 -9.53
N MET A 129 0.22 -13.20 -8.96
CA MET A 129 -0.25 -13.42 -7.59
C MET A 129 0.60 -12.65 -6.57
N LEU A 130 1.92 -12.56 -6.79
CA LEU A 130 2.79 -11.73 -5.95
C LEU A 130 2.49 -10.24 -6.11
N LEU A 131 2.19 -9.77 -7.33
CA LEU A 131 1.74 -8.40 -7.57
C LEU A 131 0.44 -8.12 -6.82
N ALA A 132 -0.53 -9.03 -6.85
CA ALA A 132 -1.75 -8.92 -6.06
C ALA A 132 -1.45 -8.77 -4.56
N ASN A 133 -0.54 -9.61 -4.02
CA ASN A 133 -0.10 -9.54 -2.63
C ASN A 133 0.54 -8.17 -2.29
N VAL A 134 1.42 -7.66 -3.16
CA VAL A 134 2.05 -6.32 -2.99
C VAL A 134 1.00 -5.21 -2.95
N LEU A 135 0.05 -5.22 -3.89
CA LEU A 135 -0.99 -4.18 -3.98
C LEU A 135 -1.92 -4.19 -2.76
N LEU A 136 -2.27 -5.37 -2.26
CA LEU A 136 -3.05 -5.52 -1.03
C LEU A 136 -2.26 -5.06 0.20
N PHE A 137 -1.00 -5.51 0.32
CA PHE A 137 -0.15 -5.18 1.47
C PHE A 137 0.03 -3.67 1.64
N VAL A 138 0.31 -2.96 0.55
CA VAL A 138 0.52 -1.50 0.56
C VAL A 138 -0.69 -0.74 1.10
N VAL A 139 -1.90 -1.18 0.78
CA VAL A 139 -3.13 -0.51 1.23
C VAL A 139 -3.48 -0.93 2.66
N LEU A 140 -3.41 -2.23 2.96
CA LEU A 140 -3.84 -2.76 4.26
C LEU A 140 -2.87 -2.45 5.41
N PHE A 141 -1.58 -2.24 5.13
CA PHE A 141 -0.55 -1.94 6.12
C PHE A 141 -0.02 -0.50 6.05
N SER A 142 -0.82 0.43 5.54
CA SER A 142 -0.48 1.85 5.50
C SER A 142 -1.41 2.68 6.38
N THR A 143 -0.86 3.45 7.31
CA THR A 143 -1.60 4.43 8.12
C THR A 143 -2.19 5.58 7.29
N GLY A 144 -1.64 5.82 6.11
CA GLY A 144 -2.14 6.81 5.14
C GLY A 144 -3.19 6.28 4.17
N SER A 145 -3.74 5.08 4.40
CA SER A 145 -4.78 4.53 3.52
C SER A 145 -6.09 5.27 3.66
N GLU A 146 -6.59 5.73 2.52
CA GLU A 146 -7.86 6.43 2.36
C GLU A 146 -8.80 5.62 1.45
N ALA A 147 -10.09 5.96 1.45
CA ALA A 147 -11.08 5.27 0.62
C ALA A 147 -10.72 5.25 -0.87
N SER A 148 -10.13 6.33 -1.38
CA SER A 148 -9.66 6.44 -2.78
C SER A 148 -8.49 5.50 -3.09
N GLY A 149 -7.62 5.22 -2.11
CA GLY A 149 -6.48 4.31 -2.26
C GLY A 149 -6.87 2.86 -2.49
N TYR A 150 -8.10 2.48 -2.14
CA TYR A 150 -8.59 1.10 -2.30
C TYR A 150 -8.73 0.64 -3.76
N ILE A 151 -8.67 1.55 -4.72
CA ILE A 151 -8.57 1.17 -6.14
C ILE A 151 -7.32 0.30 -6.39
N ILE A 152 -6.22 0.56 -5.65
CA ILE A 152 -4.98 -0.24 -5.73
C ILE A 152 -5.24 -1.66 -5.20
N ALA A 153 -5.90 -1.77 -4.03
CA ALA A 153 -6.26 -3.07 -3.46
C ALA A 153 -7.21 -3.84 -4.37
N MET A 154 -8.20 -3.17 -4.99
CA MET A 154 -9.14 -3.79 -5.92
C MET A 154 -8.46 -4.36 -7.17
N ILE A 155 -7.44 -3.69 -7.70
CA ILE A 155 -6.61 -4.25 -8.77
C ILE A 155 -5.93 -5.54 -8.28
N GLY A 156 -5.41 -5.55 -7.05
CA GLY A 156 -4.82 -6.74 -6.44
C GLY A 156 -5.83 -7.90 -6.33
N VAL A 157 -7.04 -7.62 -5.84
CA VAL A 157 -8.12 -8.61 -5.74
C VAL A 157 -8.56 -9.12 -7.13
N ALA A 158 -8.63 -8.24 -8.14
CA ALA A 158 -8.96 -8.63 -9.52
C ALA A 158 -7.89 -9.59 -10.10
N ILE A 159 -6.61 -9.27 -9.91
CA ILE A 159 -5.50 -10.14 -10.34
C ILE A 159 -5.59 -11.49 -9.61
N TRP A 160 -5.80 -11.49 -8.30
CA TRP A 160 -5.97 -12.72 -7.52
C TRP A 160 -7.13 -13.57 -8.07
N TYR A 161 -8.28 -12.96 -8.36
CA TYR A 161 -9.44 -13.67 -8.89
C TYR A 161 -9.13 -14.29 -10.26
N ILE A 162 -8.55 -13.53 -11.18
CA ILE A 162 -8.20 -14.01 -12.53
C ILE A 162 -7.16 -15.13 -12.49
N CYS A 163 -6.17 -15.03 -11.60
CA CYS A 163 -5.09 -16.02 -11.47
C CYS A 163 -5.48 -17.23 -10.62
N SER A 164 -6.64 -17.23 -9.95
CA SER A 164 -7.12 -18.38 -9.19
C SER A 164 -7.54 -19.52 -10.12
N VAL A 165 -7.49 -20.74 -9.58
CA VAL A 165 -7.71 -21.98 -10.38
C VAL A 165 -9.13 -21.99 -10.96
N SER A 166 -9.23 -22.19 -12.28
CA SER A 166 -10.51 -22.35 -12.98
C SER A 166 -10.88 -23.85 -13.10
N PRO A 167 -12.17 -24.24 -12.93
CA PRO A 167 -13.30 -23.39 -12.57
C PRO A 167 -13.21 -22.88 -11.13
N HIS A 168 -13.62 -21.64 -10.92
CA HIS A 168 -13.55 -21.01 -9.60
C HIS A 168 -14.43 -21.75 -8.60
N LYS A 169 -13.89 -21.96 -7.41
CA LYS A 169 -14.69 -22.50 -6.30
C LYS A 169 -15.75 -21.47 -5.87
N LYS A 170 -16.89 -21.93 -5.39
CA LYS A 170 -18.01 -21.07 -4.94
C LYS A 170 -17.55 -19.98 -3.96
N TYR A 171 -16.68 -20.32 -3.02
CA TYR A 171 -16.17 -19.34 -2.05
C TYR A 171 -15.33 -18.22 -2.71
N THR A 172 -14.52 -18.51 -3.74
CA THR A 172 -13.74 -17.53 -4.48
C THR A 172 -14.65 -16.50 -5.15
N TYR A 173 -15.74 -16.97 -5.76
CA TYR A 173 -16.75 -16.11 -6.38
C TYR A 173 -17.45 -15.21 -5.34
N TRP A 174 -17.87 -15.78 -4.21
CA TRP A 174 -18.52 -15.00 -3.15
C TRP A 174 -17.57 -13.99 -2.49
N LEU A 175 -16.31 -14.35 -2.27
CA LEU A 175 -15.30 -13.39 -1.79
C LEU A 175 -15.09 -12.24 -2.77
N TRP A 176 -15.03 -12.53 -4.07
CA TRP A 176 -14.94 -11.50 -5.09
C TRP A 176 -16.12 -10.53 -5.05
N ILE A 177 -17.35 -11.05 -5.03
CA ILE A 177 -18.56 -10.22 -4.95
C ILE A 177 -18.59 -9.44 -3.64
N ALA A 178 -18.32 -10.08 -2.51
CA ALA A 178 -18.31 -9.41 -1.20
C ALA A 178 -17.32 -8.24 -1.19
N THR A 179 -16.12 -8.44 -1.75
CA THR A 179 -15.11 -7.39 -1.84
C THR A 179 -15.58 -6.23 -2.74
N LEU A 180 -16.17 -6.54 -3.91
CA LEU A 180 -16.75 -5.51 -4.80
C LEU A 180 -17.81 -4.67 -4.08
N VAL A 181 -18.73 -5.33 -3.36
CA VAL A 181 -19.81 -4.66 -2.64
C VAL A 181 -19.24 -3.83 -1.47
N ILE A 182 -18.40 -4.43 -0.63
CA ILE A 182 -17.87 -3.76 0.56
C ILE A 182 -16.96 -2.59 0.15
N VAL A 183 -15.99 -2.83 -0.73
CA VAL A 183 -15.04 -1.79 -1.12
C VAL A 183 -15.68 -0.74 -2.03
N GLY A 184 -16.56 -1.17 -2.95
CA GLY A 184 -17.18 -0.27 -3.91
C GLY A 184 -18.29 0.59 -3.31
N LEU A 185 -19.13 0.03 -2.44
CA LEU A 185 -20.34 0.71 -1.96
C LEU A 185 -20.23 1.31 -0.57
N SER A 186 -19.37 0.76 0.32
CA SER A 186 -19.36 1.11 1.74
C SER A 186 -19.16 2.60 2.06
N THR A 187 -18.46 3.32 1.20
CA THR A 187 -18.18 4.76 1.41
C THR A 187 -19.00 5.68 0.52
N THR A 188 -19.89 5.13 -0.31
CA THR A 188 -20.74 5.90 -1.22
C THR A 188 -21.99 6.43 -0.51
N GLU A 189 -22.66 7.37 -1.15
CA GLU A 189 -23.94 7.92 -0.69
C GLU A 189 -25.12 6.93 -0.82
N LEU A 190 -24.91 5.81 -1.53
CA LEU A 190 -25.90 4.73 -1.63
C LEU A 190 -26.17 4.04 -0.29
N VAL A 191 -25.19 4.11 0.63
CA VAL A 191 -25.35 3.58 1.99
C VAL A 191 -25.93 4.68 2.89
N PRO A 192 -27.05 4.43 3.61
CA PRO A 192 -27.62 5.39 4.54
C PRO A 192 -26.59 5.92 5.53
N SER A 193 -26.67 7.22 5.84
CA SER A 193 -25.71 7.90 6.72
C SER A 193 -25.64 7.26 8.12
N ILE A 194 -26.75 6.75 8.63
CA ILE A 194 -26.83 6.04 9.92
C ILE A 194 -25.92 4.79 9.89
N VAL A 195 -25.99 3.96 8.84
CA VAL A 195 -25.17 2.76 8.70
C VAL A 195 -23.71 3.13 8.46
N ARG A 196 -23.48 4.12 7.60
CA ARG A 196 -22.13 4.58 7.26
C ARG A 196 -21.40 5.14 8.49
N ASN A 197 -22.06 5.98 9.29
CA ASN A 197 -21.45 6.62 10.45
C ASN A 197 -21.48 5.74 11.71
N GLY A 198 -22.49 4.87 11.86
CA GLY A 198 -22.64 4.00 13.04
C GLY A 198 -21.91 2.66 12.95
N LEU A 199 -21.67 2.16 11.71
CA LEU A 199 -21.08 0.82 11.53
C LEU A 199 -19.82 0.86 10.66
N ILE A 200 -19.91 1.44 9.46
CA ILE A 200 -18.84 1.31 8.47
C ILE A 200 -17.57 2.05 8.88
N ARG A 201 -17.71 3.32 9.29
CA ARG A 201 -16.58 4.16 9.65
C ARG A 201 -15.92 3.76 10.98
N PRO A 202 -16.66 3.55 12.08
CA PRO A 202 -16.06 3.19 13.37
C PRO A 202 -15.32 1.86 13.33
N TYR A 203 -15.85 0.88 12.62
CA TYR A 203 -15.26 -0.47 12.51
C TYR A 203 -14.38 -0.66 11.28
N VAL A 204 -14.18 0.40 10.48
CA VAL A 204 -13.32 0.36 9.27
C VAL A 204 -13.67 -0.81 8.35
N ILE A 205 -14.96 -1.08 8.14
CA ILE A 205 -15.47 -2.27 7.42
C ILE A 205 -14.80 -2.47 6.05
N LYS A 206 -14.35 -1.39 5.42
CA LYS A 206 -13.66 -1.45 4.13
C LYS A 206 -12.30 -2.17 4.18
N ALA A 207 -11.71 -2.31 5.36
CA ALA A 207 -10.40 -2.94 5.56
C ALA A 207 -10.49 -4.43 5.95
N TRP A 208 -11.71 -4.94 6.17
CA TRP A 208 -11.98 -6.36 6.46
C TRP A 208 -12.02 -7.16 5.16
#